data_47035e82621fa6641842ac0326fde420
#
_entry.id   47035e82621fa6641842ac0326fde420
#
_cell.length_a   1.000
_cell.length_b   1.000
_cell.length_c   1.000
_cell.angle_alpha   90.00
_cell.angle_beta   90.00
_cell.angle_gamma   90.00
#
_symmetry.space_group_name_H-M   'P 1'
#
loop_
_entity.id
_entity.type
_entity.pdbx_description
1 polymer ?
#
loop_
_entity_poly.entity_id
_entity_poly.type
_entity_poly.pdbx_seq_one_letter_code
_entity_poly.pdbx_strand_id
1 'polypeptide(L)'
;SSFQLHDMPGLAPTVGVLTNPPPDHLDRYPTLADYYADKAQLFRNATDASIWITNGDDPDVQHMAAPVAGVHRCFSTTRVADGWYDRRGQALMLGRDTLLPRRELMLLGDHNVANALAAAMAARVAGVGLAALADGLRTFRALPHRLEPVRRAGVAGQALEVFVLE
;
A
#
# COMPACT_ATOMS: atom_id res chain seq x y z
N SER A 1 13.02 -2.53 -3.34
CA SER A 1 13.00 -3.91 -3.82
C SER A 1 13.73 -4.81 -2.83
N SER A 2 13.53 -6.14 -2.90
CA SER A 2 14.25 -7.12 -2.07
C SER A 2 15.76 -7.03 -2.27
N PHE A 3 16.25 -6.83 -3.49
CA PHE A 3 17.68 -6.64 -3.79
C PHE A 3 18.28 -5.43 -3.09
N GLN A 4 17.58 -4.30 -3.12
CA GLN A 4 18.07 -3.10 -2.43
C GLN A 4 18.14 -3.31 -0.91
N LEU A 5 17.17 -4.02 -0.33
CA LEU A 5 17.18 -4.36 1.10
C LEU A 5 18.33 -5.29 1.45
N HIS A 6 18.64 -6.27 0.58
CA HIS A 6 19.80 -7.16 0.73
C HIS A 6 21.11 -6.36 0.84
N ASP A 7 21.28 -5.36 -0.02
CA ASP A 7 22.50 -4.55 -0.11
C ASP A 7 22.58 -3.41 0.94
N MET A 8 21.55 -3.26 1.78
CA MET A 8 21.45 -2.17 2.76
C MET A 8 21.33 -2.67 4.21
N PRO A 9 22.32 -3.40 4.73
CA PRO A 9 22.25 -4.00 6.07
C PRO A 9 22.16 -2.97 7.22
N GLY A 10 22.58 -1.73 6.98
CA GLY A 10 22.49 -0.62 7.92
C GLY A 10 21.19 0.19 7.86
N LEU A 11 20.21 -0.19 7.02
CA LEU A 11 18.95 0.51 6.94
C LEU A 11 18.19 0.41 8.27
N ALA A 12 17.86 1.54 8.88
CA ALA A 12 17.10 1.66 10.11
C ALA A 12 15.96 2.66 9.91
N PRO A 13 14.83 2.28 9.27
CA PRO A 13 13.76 3.21 8.97
C PRO A 13 13.00 3.60 10.22
N THR A 14 12.69 4.90 10.37
CA THR A 14 11.76 5.39 11.39
C THR A 14 10.33 4.93 11.07
N VAL A 15 9.98 4.90 9.78
CA VAL A 15 8.70 4.40 9.26
C VAL A 15 8.97 3.42 8.15
N GLY A 16 8.54 2.19 8.31
CA GLY A 16 8.58 1.17 7.26
C GLY A 16 7.18 0.84 6.77
N VAL A 17 7.06 0.67 5.44
CA VAL A 17 5.79 0.29 4.80
C VAL A 17 5.99 -1.02 4.06
N LEU A 18 5.15 -2.01 4.35
CA LEU A 18 5.12 -3.29 3.64
C LEU A 18 3.72 -3.53 3.08
N THR A 19 3.58 -3.43 1.76
CA THR A 19 2.28 -3.51 1.09
C THR A 19 1.86 -4.94 0.78
N ASN A 20 2.59 -5.59 -0.10
CA ASN A 20 2.40 -7.00 -0.48
C ASN A 20 3.73 -7.53 -1.02
N PRO A 21 4.13 -8.73 -0.68
CA PRO A 21 5.26 -9.42 -1.25
C PRO A 21 4.81 -10.44 -2.31
N PRO A 22 4.21 -10.06 -3.48
CA PRO A 22 3.96 -11.07 -4.48
C PRO A 22 5.28 -11.74 -4.83
N PRO A 23 5.30 -13.05 -5.04
CA PRO A 23 6.49 -13.74 -5.51
C PRO A 23 6.88 -13.16 -6.87
N ASP A 24 7.89 -12.29 -6.87
CA ASP A 24 8.44 -11.67 -8.06
C ASP A 24 9.93 -11.98 -8.13
N HIS A 25 10.48 -12.02 -9.34
CA HIS A 25 11.90 -12.31 -9.54
C HIS A 25 12.35 -13.69 -9.00
N LEU A 26 11.47 -14.71 -9.04
CA LEU A 26 11.82 -16.07 -8.60
C LEU A 26 12.93 -16.70 -9.42
N ASP A 27 13.26 -16.15 -10.58
CA ASP A 27 14.44 -16.49 -11.36
C ASP A 27 15.77 -16.17 -10.66
N ARG A 28 15.75 -15.28 -9.66
CA ARG A 28 16.91 -14.82 -8.90
C ARG A 28 17.01 -15.38 -7.48
N TYR A 29 15.96 -16.03 -6.99
CA TYR A 29 15.94 -16.62 -5.66
C TYR A 29 15.85 -18.14 -5.75
N PRO A 30 16.75 -18.87 -5.07
CA PRO A 30 16.69 -20.35 -5.04
C PRO A 30 15.37 -20.84 -4.44
N THR A 31 14.83 -20.12 -3.46
CA THR A 31 13.55 -20.47 -2.80
C THR A 31 12.72 -19.22 -2.51
N LEU A 32 11.41 -19.41 -2.31
CA LEU A 32 10.51 -18.37 -1.85
C LEU A 32 10.90 -17.87 -0.44
N ALA A 33 11.46 -18.74 0.40
CA ALA A 33 11.94 -18.38 1.73
C ALA A 33 13.10 -17.37 1.66
N ASP A 34 14.02 -17.52 0.70
CA ASP A 34 15.13 -16.58 0.50
C ASP A 34 14.60 -15.20 0.08
N TYR A 35 13.60 -15.17 -0.78
CA TYR A 35 12.94 -13.94 -1.19
C TYR A 35 12.28 -13.22 0.00
N TYR A 36 11.56 -13.94 0.86
CA TYR A 36 10.94 -13.36 2.06
C TYR A 36 11.98 -12.95 3.10
N ALA A 37 13.10 -13.68 3.21
CA ALA A 37 14.20 -13.31 4.10
C ALA A 37 14.81 -11.96 3.69
N ASP A 38 15.01 -11.72 2.39
CA ASP A 38 15.48 -10.42 1.90
C ASP A 38 14.48 -9.29 2.14
N LYS A 39 13.17 -9.55 1.97
CA LYS A 39 12.15 -8.55 2.31
C LYS A 39 12.12 -8.25 3.81
N ALA A 40 12.34 -9.25 4.65
CA ALA A 40 12.40 -9.10 6.10
C ALA A 40 13.60 -8.25 6.57
N GLN A 41 14.62 -8.03 5.71
CA GLN A 41 15.71 -7.10 6.01
C GLN A 41 15.19 -5.66 6.29
N LEU A 42 14.00 -5.30 5.80
CA LEU A 42 13.34 -4.04 6.17
C LEU A 42 13.27 -3.87 7.70
N PHE A 43 13.09 -4.95 8.43
CA PHE A 43 12.88 -4.98 9.88
C PHE A 43 14.17 -5.23 10.68
N ARG A 44 15.30 -5.48 10.02
CA ARG A 44 16.54 -5.93 10.66
C ARG A 44 17.00 -5.08 11.83
N ASN A 45 16.90 -3.76 11.68
CA ASN A 45 17.33 -2.79 12.69
C ASN A 45 16.13 -2.11 13.37
N ALA A 46 15.02 -2.84 13.52
CA ALA A 46 13.84 -2.37 14.20
C ALA A 46 14.15 -2.04 15.68
N THR A 47 13.54 -0.98 16.17
CA THR A 47 13.55 -0.58 17.57
C THR A 47 12.13 -0.32 18.06
N ASP A 48 11.95 -0.14 19.36
CA ASP A 48 10.63 0.21 19.92
C ASP A 48 10.08 1.54 19.41
N ALA A 49 10.93 2.41 18.85
CA ALA A 49 10.54 3.66 18.24
C ALA A 49 10.17 3.55 16.75
N SER A 50 10.44 2.40 16.11
CA SER A 50 10.10 2.17 14.72
C SER A 50 8.58 2.07 14.53
N ILE A 51 8.08 2.54 13.39
CA ILE A 51 6.66 2.47 13.04
C ILE A 51 6.49 1.65 11.77
N TRP A 52 5.67 0.61 11.86
CA TRP A 52 5.43 -0.33 10.77
C TRP A 52 4.01 -0.19 10.26
N ILE A 53 3.88 0.07 8.96
CA ILE A 53 2.60 0.17 8.26
C ILE A 53 2.50 -1.02 7.33
N THR A 54 1.60 -1.94 7.62
CA THR A 54 1.52 -3.25 6.95
C THR A 54 0.15 -3.50 6.36
N ASN A 55 0.12 -4.31 5.30
CA ASN A 55 -1.14 -4.77 4.73
C ASN A 55 -1.82 -5.79 5.66
N GLY A 56 -2.94 -5.41 6.24
CA GLY A 56 -3.73 -6.26 7.12
C GLY A 56 -4.52 -7.36 6.40
N ASP A 57 -4.62 -7.29 5.08
CA ASP A 57 -5.30 -8.30 4.24
C ASP A 57 -4.36 -9.41 3.77
N ASP A 58 -3.04 -9.25 3.96
CA ASP A 58 -2.02 -10.20 3.51
C ASP A 58 -1.43 -10.95 4.72
N PRO A 59 -1.69 -12.27 4.84
CA PRO A 59 -1.22 -13.07 5.97
C PRO A 59 0.30 -13.20 6.03
N ASP A 60 1.00 -13.21 4.91
CA ASP A 60 2.46 -13.33 4.87
C ASP A 60 3.11 -12.05 5.40
N VAL A 61 2.56 -10.88 5.01
CA VAL A 61 2.96 -9.59 5.58
C VAL A 61 2.75 -9.55 7.08
N GLN A 62 1.58 -9.98 7.56
CA GLN A 62 1.27 -9.99 8.99
C GLN A 62 2.19 -10.96 9.75
N HIS A 63 2.43 -12.15 9.22
CA HIS A 63 3.33 -13.12 9.82
C HIS A 63 4.78 -12.59 9.91
N MET A 64 5.27 -11.95 8.86
CA MET A 64 6.61 -11.36 8.81
C MET A 64 6.78 -10.21 9.79
N ALA A 65 5.75 -9.39 9.98
CA ALA A 65 5.81 -8.22 10.86
C ALA A 65 5.57 -8.57 12.34
N ALA A 66 4.81 -9.61 12.66
CA ALA A 66 4.36 -9.93 14.02
C ALA A 66 5.47 -9.97 15.09
N PRO A 67 6.67 -10.56 14.86
CA PRO A 67 7.72 -10.64 15.86
C PRO A 67 8.58 -9.37 15.97
N VAL A 68 8.31 -8.33 15.14
CA VAL A 68 9.19 -7.16 15.01
C VAL A 68 8.89 -6.13 16.11
N ALA A 69 9.93 -5.57 16.72
CA ALA A 69 9.80 -4.47 17.68
C ALA A 69 9.26 -3.20 17.03
N GLY A 70 8.49 -2.39 17.77
CA GLY A 70 7.97 -1.11 17.30
C GLY A 70 6.45 -1.00 17.35
N VAL A 71 5.94 0.10 16.83
CA VAL A 71 4.50 0.39 16.75
C VAL A 71 3.95 -0.14 15.44
N HIS A 72 3.00 -1.06 15.52
CA HIS A 72 2.35 -1.66 14.35
C HIS A 72 1.03 -0.95 14.04
N ARG A 73 0.85 -0.61 12.78
CA ARG A 73 -0.38 -0.10 12.19
C ARG A 73 -0.68 -0.86 10.92
N CYS A 74 -1.96 -1.13 10.67
CA CYS A 74 -2.31 -1.84 9.44
C CYS A 74 -3.33 -1.07 8.60
N PHE A 75 -3.25 -1.27 7.30
CA PHE A 75 -4.31 -0.88 6.38
C PHE A 75 -5.01 -2.10 5.82
N SER A 76 -6.27 -1.92 5.42
CA SER A 76 -7.10 -3.00 4.87
C SER A 76 -8.11 -2.46 3.87
N THR A 77 -8.40 -3.25 2.85
CA THR A 77 -9.50 -3.00 1.90
C THR A 77 -10.73 -3.87 2.18
N THR A 78 -10.65 -4.78 3.17
CA THR A 78 -11.69 -5.77 3.45
C THR A 78 -12.33 -5.62 4.83
N ARG A 79 -11.64 -5.00 5.79
CA ARG A 79 -12.08 -4.84 7.18
C ARG A 79 -11.65 -3.50 7.78
N VAL A 80 -12.24 -3.15 8.93
CA VAL A 80 -11.82 -1.98 9.70
C VAL A 80 -10.40 -2.16 10.22
N ALA A 81 -9.57 -1.13 10.05
CA ALA A 81 -8.16 -1.09 10.44
C ALA A 81 -7.74 0.35 10.78
N ASP A 82 -6.43 0.62 11.02
CA ASP A 82 -5.94 2.00 11.22
C ASP A 82 -6.15 2.87 9.97
N GLY A 83 -5.92 2.31 8.78
CA GLY A 83 -6.35 2.85 7.50
C GLY A 83 -7.22 1.81 6.78
N TRP A 84 -8.41 2.18 6.32
CA TRP A 84 -9.29 1.17 5.74
C TRP A 84 -10.24 1.73 4.69
N TYR A 85 -10.73 0.83 3.84
CA TYR A 85 -11.73 1.16 2.82
C TYR A 85 -13.14 0.81 3.30
N ASP A 86 -13.94 1.84 3.58
CA ASP A 86 -15.35 1.67 3.83
C ASP A 86 -16.09 1.41 2.51
N ARG A 87 -16.36 0.13 2.22
CA ARG A 87 -17.07 -0.28 1.01
C ARG A 87 -18.53 0.16 0.99
N ARG A 88 -19.16 0.33 2.15
CA ARG A 88 -20.56 0.78 2.23
C ARG A 88 -20.64 2.30 2.03
N GLY A 89 -19.79 3.05 2.70
CA GLY A 89 -19.69 4.50 2.56
C GLY A 89 -18.91 4.95 1.33
N GLN A 90 -18.27 4.03 0.59
CA GLN A 90 -17.42 4.31 -0.57
C GLN A 90 -16.37 5.38 -0.25
N ALA A 91 -15.62 5.17 0.83
CA ALA A 91 -14.63 6.12 1.31
C ALA A 91 -13.37 5.45 1.85
N LEU A 92 -12.23 6.10 1.66
CA LEU A 92 -10.98 5.77 2.34
C LEU A 92 -11.03 6.43 3.72
N MET A 93 -10.68 5.67 4.76
CA MET A 93 -10.75 6.08 6.16
C MET A 93 -9.37 6.04 6.80
N LEU A 94 -9.08 6.98 7.72
CA LEU A 94 -7.98 6.89 8.68
C LEU A 94 -8.57 6.90 10.10
N GLY A 95 -8.54 5.74 10.75
CA GLY A 95 -9.28 5.53 11.99
C GLY A 95 -10.78 5.75 11.77
N ARG A 96 -11.32 6.80 12.40
CA ARG A 96 -12.74 7.19 12.27
C ARG A 96 -12.97 8.35 11.29
N ASP A 97 -11.89 8.96 10.81
CA ASP A 97 -11.97 10.13 9.94
C ASP A 97 -12.06 9.71 8.48
N THR A 98 -12.96 10.33 7.73
CA THR A 98 -13.02 10.19 6.28
C THR A 98 -11.83 10.93 5.66
N LEU A 99 -10.94 10.17 5.03
CA LEU A 99 -9.81 10.73 4.30
C LEU A 99 -10.25 11.25 2.92
N LEU A 100 -10.93 10.39 2.14
CA LEU A 100 -11.30 10.70 0.77
C LEU A 100 -12.45 9.83 0.29
N PRO A 101 -13.50 10.37 -0.34
CA PRO A 101 -14.47 9.56 -1.08
C PRO A 101 -13.80 8.78 -2.21
N ARG A 102 -14.17 7.50 -2.39
CA ARG A 102 -13.55 6.61 -3.41
C ARG A 102 -13.58 7.20 -4.82
N ARG A 103 -14.68 7.89 -5.18
CA ARG A 103 -14.84 8.54 -6.50
C ARG A 103 -13.83 9.65 -6.78
N GLU A 104 -13.19 10.21 -5.74
CA GLU A 104 -12.20 11.27 -5.86
C GLU A 104 -10.76 10.73 -6.01
N LEU A 105 -10.56 9.44 -5.72
CA LEU A 105 -9.29 8.76 -6.01
C LEU A 105 -9.28 8.34 -7.49
N MET A 106 -8.44 8.97 -8.28
CA MET A 106 -8.35 8.73 -9.73
C MET A 106 -7.67 7.40 -10.09
N LEU A 107 -7.09 6.73 -9.12
CA LEU A 107 -6.46 5.42 -9.29
C LEU A 107 -7.51 4.31 -9.28
N LEU A 108 -7.38 3.34 -10.19
CA LEU A 108 -8.33 2.23 -10.37
C LEU A 108 -7.89 1.00 -9.58
N GLY A 109 -8.88 0.18 -9.21
CA GLY A 109 -8.66 -1.09 -8.51
C GLY A 109 -8.41 -0.97 -7.01
N ASP A 110 -8.66 -2.07 -6.30
CA ASP A 110 -8.53 -2.14 -4.84
C ASP A 110 -7.06 -2.11 -4.39
N HIS A 111 -6.14 -2.64 -5.20
CA HIS A 111 -4.71 -2.55 -4.92
C HIS A 111 -4.22 -1.10 -4.87
N ASN A 112 -4.78 -0.20 -5.68
CA ASN A 112 -4.46 1.22 -5.62
C ASN A 112 -5.13 1.92 -4.43
N VAL A 113 -6.29 1.44 -3.97
CA VAL A 113 -6.87 1.87 -2.70
C VAL A 113 -5.94 1.49 -1.53
N ALA A 114 -5.44 0.26 -1.52
CA ALA A 114 -4.46 -0.20 -0.53
C ALA A 114 -3.18 0.65 -0.54
N ASN A 115 -2.62 0.93 -1.73
CA ASN A 115 -1.44 1.78 -1.88
C ASN A 115 -1.69 3.22 -1.40
N ALA A 116 -2.87 3.78 -1.69
CA ALA A 116 -3.25 5.12 -1.24
C ALA A 116 -3.38 5.18 0.30
N LEU A 117 -3.98 4.16 0.92
CA LEU A 117 -4.06 4.05 2.38
C LEU A 117 -2.67 3.94 3.01
N ALA A 118 -1.80 3.08 2.47
CA ALA A 118 -0.43 2.90 2.95
C ALA A 118 0.36 4.22 2.88
N ALA A 119 0.30 4.93 1.75
CA ALA A 119 0.96 6.21 1.55
C ALA A 119 0.41 7.30 2.49
N ALA A 120 -0.91 7.38 2.63
CA ALA A 120 -1.56 8.35 3.52
C ALA A 120 -1.18 8.11 4.99
N MET A 121 -1.13 6.85 5.43
CA MET A 121 -0.71 6.50 6.79
C MET A 121 0.74 6.87 7.05
N ALA A 122 1.66 6.60 6.10
CA ALA A 122 3.06 6.98 6.23
C ALA A 122 3.23 8.50 6.32
N ALA A 123 2.56 9.25 5.46
CA ALA A 123 2.59 10.70 5.47
C ALA A 123 1.93 11.28 6.74
N ARG A 124 0.86 10.63 7.26
CA ARG A 124 0.23 11.02 8.53
C ARG A 124 1.18 10.88 9.71
N VAL A 125 1.96 9.79 9.76
CA VAL A 125 3.01 9.58 10.76
C VAL A 125 4.09 10.66 10.66
N ALA A 126 4.42 11.11 9.46
CA ALA A 126 5.34 12.22 9.22
C ALA A 126 4.75 13.61 9.54
N GLY A 127 3.51 13.68 10.08
CA GLY A 127 2.89 14.91 10.53
C GLY A 127 2.00 15.64 9.51
N VAL A 128 1.75 15.04 8.33
CA VAL A 128 0.90 15.65 7.30
C VAL A 128 -0.56 15.67 7.77
N GLY A 129 -1.22 16.82 7.66
CA GLY A 129 -2.63 17.00 8.02
C GLY A 129 -3.59 16.29 7.06
N LEU A 130 -4.78 15.92 7.56
CA LEU A 130 -5.77 15.14 6.81
C LEU A 130 -6.19 15.83 5.50
N ALA A 131 -6.40 17.15 5.52
CA ALA A 131 -6.76 17.90 4.31
C ALA A 131 -5.68 17.82 3.22
N ALA A 132 -4.41 18.01 3.59
CA ALA A 132 -3.30 17.92 2.66
C ALA A 132 -3.12 16.49 2.08
N LEU A 133 -3.37 15.46 2.89
CA LEU A 133 -3.39 14.07 2.43
C LEU A 133 -4.49 13.85 1.38
N ALA A 134 -5.70 14.33 1.66
CA ALA A 134 -6.83 14.23 0.74
C ALA A 134 -6.53 14.96 -0.58
N ASP A 135 -5.97 16.16 -0.54
CA ASP A 135 -5.60 16.93 -1.73
C ASP A 135 -4.51 16.25 -2.55
N GLY A 136 -3.49 15.70 -1.89
CA GLY A 136 -2.45 14.91 -2.54
C GLY A 136 -3.02 13.69 -3.28
N LEU A 137 -3.93 12.95 -2.64
CA LEU A 137 -4.56 11.78 -3.25
C LEU A 137 -5.49 12.14 -4.43
N ARG A 138 -6.23 13.26 -4.35
CA ARG A 138 -7.08 13.74 -5.46
C ARG A 138 -6.28 14.07 -6.71
N THR A 139 -5.13 14.67 -6.52
CA THR A 139 -4.30 15.18 -7.61
C THR A 139 -3.35 14.14 -8.18
N PHE A 140 -3.07 13.07 -7.44
CA PHE A 140 -2.18 12.01 -7.89
C PHE A 140 -2.77 11.27 -9.09
N ARG A 141 -1.93 11.01 -10.08
CA ARG A 141 -2.27 10.25 -11.30
C ARG A 141 -1.39 9.02 -11.39
N ALA A 142 -1.95 7.95 -11.94
CA ALA A 142 -1.17 6.77 -12.25
C ALA A 142 0.01 7.11 -13.18
N LEU A 143 1.11 6.43 -13.01
CA LEU A 143 2.20 6.50 -13.98
C LEU A 143 1.73 5.91 -15.32
N PRO A 144 2.26 6.39 -16.46
CA PRO A 144 2.00 5.77 -17.76
C PRO A 144 2.21 4.25 -17.68
N HIS A 145 1.41 3.50 -18.41
CA HIS A 145 1.44 2.02 -18.46
C HIS A 145 1.10 1.29 -17.14
N ARG A 146 0.51 1.99 -16.16
CA ARG A 146 -0.02 1.38 -14.92
C ARG A 146 -1.52 1.59 -14.82
N LEU A 147 -2.33 0.64 -15.36
CA LEU A 147 -3.80 0.71 -15.39
C LEU A 147 -4.30 2.05 -15.96
N GLU A 148 -3.72 2.49 -17.06
CA GLU A 148 -4.13 3.70 -17.74
C GLU A 148 -5.41 3.42 -18.55
N PRO A 149 -6.48 4.23 -18.39
CA PRO A 149 -7.67 4.08 -19.21
C PRO A 149 -7.34 4.50 -20.64
N VAL A 150 -7.31 3.54 -21.57
CA VAL A 150 -6.95 3.80 -22.97
C VAL A 150 -8.12 4.35 -23.78
N ARG A 151 -9.35 3.95 -23.46
CA ARG A 151 -10.55 4.39 -24.16
C ARG A 151 -11.82 4.23 -23.33
N ARG A 152 -12.68 5.26 -23.39
CA ARG A 152 -14.09 5.14 -23.03
C ARG A 152 -14.89 4.97 -24.31
N ALA A 153 -15.46 3.80 -24.55
CA ALA A 153 -16.37 3.57 -25.66
C ALA A 153 -17.79 3.43 -25.12
N GLY A 154 -18.70 4.25 -25.63
CA GLY A 154 -20.13 4.08 -25.37
C GLY A 154 -20.74 3.17 -26.45
N VAL A 155 -21.38 2.08 -26.04
CA VAL A 155 -22.25 1.27 -26.90
C VAL A 155 -23.63 1.29 -26.26
N ALA A 156 -24.59 1.89 -26.96
CA ALA A 156 -26.03 1.85 -26.65
C ALA A 156 -26.36 1.89 -25.13
N GLY A 157 -25.94 2.95 -24.41
CA GLY A 157 -26.34 3.19 -23.04
C GLY A 157 -25.46 2.55 -21.96
N GLN A 158 -24.38 1.88 -22.32
CA GLN A 158 -23.35 1.39 -21.37
C GLN A 158 -21.99 1.98 -21.68
N ALA A 159 -21.32 2.52 -20.66
CA ALA A 159 -19.92 2.92 -20.77
C ALA A 159 -19.04 1.67 -20.63
N LEU A 160 -18.28 1.34 -21.68
CA LEU A 160 -17.25 0.30 -21.62
C LEU A 160 -15.90 0.97 -21.40
N GLU A 161 -15.25 0.65 -20.30
CA GLU A 161 -13.86 1.07 -20.04
C GLU A 161 -12.93 -0.07 -20.42
N VAL A 162 -11.99 0.21 -21.34
CA VAL A 162 -10.97 -0.76 -21.76
C VAL A 162 -9.63 -0.35 -21.16
N PHE A 163 -8.98 -1.28 -20.48
CA PHE A 163 -7.66 -1.10 -19.87
C PHE A 163 -6.66 -2.02 -20.56
N VAL A 164 -5.44 -1.53 -20.75
CA VAL A 164 -4.29 -2.34 -21.14
C VAL A 164 -3.42 -2.54 -19.89
N LEU A 165 -3.16 -3.79 -19.58
CA LEU A 165 -2.18 -4.23 -18.58
C LEU A 165 -0.94 -4.68 -19.36
N GLU A 166 0.19 -4.00 -19.16
CA GLU A 166 1.51 -4.45 -19.60
C GLU A 166 2.34 -4.93 -18.42
#